data_f056a05178e0602d67fc92f52d07cab2
#
_entry.id   f056a05178e0602d67fc92f52d07cab2
#
_cell.length_a   1.000
_cell.length_b   1.000
_cell.length_c   1.000
_cell.angle_alpha   90.00
_cell.angle_beta   90.00
_cell.angle_gamma   90.00
#
_symmetry.space_group_name_H-M   'P 1'
#
loop_
_entity.id
_entity.type
_entity.pdbx_description
1 polymer ?
#
loop_
_entity_poly.entity_id
_entity_poly.type
_entity_poly.pdbx_seq_one_letter_code
_entity_poly.pdbx_strand_id
1 'polypeptide(L)' 'MAKGRTRCNICGKELDEYTEKEHVGIHQKIGYGSIHDGETIDFDMCWKCFDTIIEKVANECRINPILEKN' A
#
# COMPACT_ATOMS: atom_id res chain seq x y z
N MET A 1 13.53 2.81 20.00
CA MET A 1 12.69 1.92 20.30
C MET A 1 12.43 0.98 19.24
N ALA A 2 12.23 -0.11 19.57
CA ALA A 2 12.07 -1.03 18.56
C ALA A 2 10.81 -0.72 17.88
N LYS A 3 10.85 -0.71 16.60
CA LYS A 3 9.74 -0.58 15.90
C LYS A 3 8.93 -1.74 16.09
N GLY A 4 7.77 -1.64 16.32
CA GLY A 4 6.93 -2.77 16.39
C GLY A 4 6.91 -3.48 15.09
N ARG A 5 6.33 -4.63 15.06
CA ARG A 5 6.20 -5.32 13.83
C ARG A 5 5.15 -4.67 13.01
N THR A 6 5.41 -4.61 11.73
CA THR A 6 4.47 -4.04 10.79
C THR A 6 3.40 -5.08 10.50
N ARG A 7 2.19 -4.65 10.35
CA ARG A 7 1.10 -5.54 10.00
C ARG A 7 0.37 -5.03 8.79
N CYS A 8 -0.15 -5.97 8.02
CA CYS A 8 -0.97 -5.61 6.88
C CYS A 8 -2.22 -4.91 7.38
N ASN A 9 -2.51 -3.75 6.85
CA ASN A 9 -3.66 -2.99 7.30
C ASN A 9 -4.97 -3.64 6.88
N ILE A 10 -4.92 -4.57 5.96
CA ILE A 10 -6.13 -5.20 5.45
C ILE A 10 -6.44 -6.50 6.16
N CYS A 11 -5.50 -7.43 6.16
CA CYS A 11 -5.76 -8.73 6.74
C CYS A 11 -5.14 -8.92 8.13
N GLY A 12 -4.30 -8.01 8.56
CA GLY A 12 -3.71 -8.10 9.89
C GLY A 12 -2.50 -9.00 10.01
N LYS A 13 -2.06 -9.58 8.89
CA LYS A 13 -0.92 -10.47 8.93
C LYS A 13 0.35 -9.71 9.31
N GLU A 14 1.19 -10.34 10.10
CA GLU A 14 2.45 -9.73 10.46
C GLU A 14 3.37 -9.70 9.27
N LEU A 15 4.03 -8.58 9.07
CA LEU A 15 4.96 -8.42 7.97
C LEU A 15 6.35 -8.23 8.53
N ASP A 16 7.33 -8.84 7.86
CA ASP A 16 8.71 -8.79 8.32
C ASP A 16 9.34 -7.51 7.84
N GLU A 17 9.78 -6.68 8.75
CA GLU A 17 10.36 -5.42 8.33
C GLU A 17 11.76 -5.59 7.78
N TYR A 18 12.37 -6.74 7.93
CA TYR A 18 13.68 -6.96 7.35
C TYR A 18 13.56 -7.34 5.88
N THR A 19 12.38 -7.73 5.44
CA THR A 19 12.22 -8.10 4.05
C THR A 19 11.23 -7.17 3.43
N GLU A 20 11.66 -5.95 3.22
CA GLU A 20 10.79 -4.95 2.67
C GLU A 20 10.19 -5.35 1.36
N LYS A 21 10.85 -6.27 0.67
CA LYS A 21 10.34 -6.69 -0.61
C LYS A 21 9.13 -7.58 -0.49
N GLU A 22 8.81 -7.98 0.71
CA GLU A 22 7.70 -8.90 0.89
C GLU A 22 6.41 -8.21 1.26
N HIS A 23 6.40 -6.91 1.23
CA HIS A 23 5.14 -6.20 1.44
C HIS A 23 5.21 -4.83 0.77
N VAL A 24 4.05 -4.22 0.67
CA VAL A 24 3.91 -2.93 0.02
C VAL A 24 3.66 -1.89 1.08
N GLY A 25 4.33 -0.77 0.99
CA GLY A 25 4.10 0.31 1.94
C GLY A 25 3.81 1.60 1.22
N ILE A 26 2.80 2.33 1.69
CA ILE A 26 2.47 3.63 1.16
C ILE A 26 2.49 4.59 2.32
N HIS A 27 3.44 5.49 2.32
CA HIS A 27 3.59 6.44 3.42
C HIS A 27 3.67 7.82 2.79
N GLN A 28 2.58 8.54 2.87
CA GLN A 28 2.49 9.78 2.11
C GLN A 28 1.63 10.79 2.83
N LYS A 29 2.05 12.03 2.79
CA LYS A 29 1.24 13.09 3.32
C LYS A 29 0.23 13.48 2.26
N ILE A 30 -1.03 13.61 2.65
CA ILE A 30 -2.07 13.91 1.72
C ILE A 30 -2.09 15.40 1.47
N GLY A 31 -2.07 15.76 0.21
CA GLY A 31 -1.92 17.14 -0.16
C GLY A 31 -3.22 17.83 -0.47
N TYR A 32 -3.05 19.05 -0.91
CA TYR A 32 -4.16 19.91 -1.22
C TYR A 32 -4.98 19.33 -2.35
N GLY A 33 -6.26 19.39 -2.24
CA GLY A 33 -7.14 18.88 -3.27
C GLY A 33 -7.84 17.59 -2.85
N SER A 34 -7.37 16.98 -1.78
CA SER A 34 -8.02 15.78 -1.28
C SER A 34 -8.94 16.17 -0.13
N ILE A 35 -9.97 15.37 0.09
CA ILE A 35 -10.83 15.63 1.23
C ILE A 35 -10.09 15.31 2.53
N HIS A 36 -8.95 14.61 2.42
CA HIS A 36 -8.16 14.28 3.59
C HIS A 36 -6.90 15.15 3.67
N ASP A 37 -6.93 16.30 3.03
CA ASP A 37 -5.79 17.21 3.00
C ASP A 37 -5.27 17.43 4.41
N GLY A 38 -3.98 17.31 4.59
CA GLY A 38 -3.34 17.51 5.89
C GLY A 38 -3.14 16.24 6.67
N GLU A 39 -3.78 15.16 6.27
CA GLU A 39 -3.63 13.90 6.96
C GLU A 39 -2.50 13.11 6.32
N THR A 40 -2.11 12.03 6.94
CA THR A 40 -1.03 11.21 6.43
C THR A 40 -1.53 9.79 6.24
N ILE A 41 -1.14 9.18 5.16
CA ILE A 41 -1.43 7.78 4.94
C ILE A 41 -0.23 6.96 5.36
N ASP A 42 -0.48 5.95 6.15
CA ASP A 42 0.58 5.05 6.57
C ASP A 42 -0.01 3.66 6.41
N PHE A 43 0.17 3.09 5.24
CA PHE A 43 -0.57 1.92 4.83
C PHE A 43 0.41 0.84 4.42
N ASP A 44 0.34 -0.30 5.06
CA ASP A 44 1.18 -1.44 4.70
C ASP A 44 0.27 -2.60 4.35
N MET A 45 0.65 -3.38 3.38
CA MET A 45 -0.16 -4.51 2.98
C MET A 45 0.71 -5.61 2.43
N CYS A 46 0.28 -6.85 2.60
CA CYS A 46 1.01 -7.95 2.02
C CYS A 46 0.69 -8.05 0.54
N TRP A 47 1.52 -8.78 -0.19
CA TRP A 47 1.34 -8.83 -1.63
C TRP A 47 0.00 -9.43 -2.05
N LYS A 48 -0.54 -10.33 -1.25
CA LYS A 48 -1.82 -10.91 -1.55
C LYS A 48 -2.91 -9.86 -1.51
N CYS A 49 -2.91 -9.04 -0.48
CA CYS A 49 -3.89 -7.97 -0.37
C CYS A 49 -3.65 -6.92 -1.43
N PHE A 50 -2.37 -6.68 -1.74
CA PHE A 50 -2.04 -5.72 -2.78
C PHE A 50 -2.61 -6.17 -4.12
N ASP A 51 -2.49 -7.46 -4.43
CA ASP A 51 -3.01 -7.97 -5.69
C ASP A 51 -4.50 -7.70 -5.81
N THR A 52 -5.22 -7.93 -4.74
CA THR A 52 -6.66 -7.72 -4.76
C THR A 52 -6.99 -6.25 -5.00
N ILE A 53 -6.26 -5.37 -4.34
CA ILE A 53 -6.52 -3.95 -4.47
C ILE A 53 -6.13 -3.43 -5.83
N ILE A 54 -4.95 -3.81 -6.31
CA ILE A 54 -4.46 -3.25 -7.56
C ILE A 54 -5.31 -3.72 -8.74
N GLU A 55 -5.88 -4.91 -8.64
CA GLU A 55 -6.76 -5.37 -9.69
C GLU A 55 -8.00 -4.51 -9.77
N LYS A 56 -8.56 -4.17 -8.62
CA LYS A 56 -9.74 -3.32 -8.61
C LYS A 56 -9.42 -1.93 -9.10
N VAL A 57 -8.32 -1.39 -8.65
CA VAL A 57 -7.93 -0.05 -9.02
C VAL A 57 -7.64 0.02 -10.51
N ALA A 58 -6.93 -0.96 -11.03
CA ALA A 58 -6.57 -0.95 -12.44
C ALA A 58 -7.81 -1.02 -13.32
N ASN A 59 -8.82 -1.72 -12.87
CA ASN A 59 -10.05 -1.81 -13.63
C ASN A 59 -10.74 -0.47 -13.75
N GLU A 60 -10.53 0.40 -12.79
CA GLU A 60 -11.20 1.69 -12.80
C GLU A 60 -10.34 2.79 -13.36
N CYS A 61 -9.11 2.48 -13.72
CA CYS A 61 -8.21 3.49 -14.23
C CYS A 61 -8.36 3.61 -15.73
N ARG A 62 -8.30 4.82 -16.23
CA ARG A 62 -8.28 5.02 -17.66
C ARG A 62 -6.95 4.61 -18.23
N ILE A 63 -5.90 4.78 -17.42
CA ILE A 63 -4.58 4.36 -17.81
C ILE A 63 -4.17 3.29 -16.83
N ASN A 64 -3.90 2.10 -17.33
CA ASN A 64 -3.58 0.97 -16.48
C ASN A 64 -2.25 1.22 -15.78
N PRO A 65 -2.24 1.23 -14.46
CA PRO A 65 -0.99 1.49 -13.74
C PRO A 65 -0.06 0.30 -13.68
N ILE A 66 -0.53 -0.88 -14.06
CA ILE A 66 0.31 -2.06 -14.05
C ILE A 66 1.05 -2.12 -15.39
N LEU A 67 2.36 -1.96 -15.34
CA LEU A 67 3.16 -1.98 -16.56
C LEU A 67 3.66 -3.39 -16.77
N GLU A 68 3.59 -3.84 -18.01
CA GLU A 68 4.04 -5.18 -18.31
C GLU A 68 5.53 -5.25 -18.32
N LYS A 69 6.04 -6.37 -17.82
CA LYS A 69 7.44 -6.59 -17.84
C LYS A 69 7.80 -7.19 -19.16
N ASN A 70 8.83 -6.76 -19.76
CA ASN A 70 9.26 -7.33 -21.03
C ASN A 70 10.41 -8.22 -20.86
#